data_a264dca9f75763c8f4539b0020d58cb3
#
_entry.id   a264dca9f75763c8f4539b0020d58cb3
#
_cell.length_a   1.000
_cell.length_b   1.000
_cell.length_c   1.000
_cell.angle_alpha   90.00
_cell.angle_beta   90.00
_cell.angle_gamma   90.00
#
_symmetry.space_group_name_H-M   'P 1'
#
loop_
_entity.id
_entity.type
_entity.pdbx_description
1 polymer ?
#
loop_
_entity_poly.entity_id
_entity_poly.type
_entity_poly.pdbx_seq_one_letter_code
_entity_poly.pdbx_strand_id
1 'polypeptide(L)'
;MDKFWDGLKHSSAFSFYFDEKGKIIPTEETAYMLYEAGVFPFTVFAKELQSLNEYCFMLIGQVEQETQERDMEQKEMENRVKMGAAEYEWMISAELETGKWKWLSDITIPYAVILLYAFLEKTMKYVFHIFEEENRFSERPRIKRPYLYSWIGGILGMSSEEVQEKYPKAFAILDECRRIRNNFAHECLEGVKLSGDYVSQERTLSPSFRLIDFINVITFLLNKTEEKYL
;
A
#
# COMPACT_ATOMS: atom_id res chain seq x y z
N MET A 1 -12.86 -17.67 13.52
CA MET A 1 -11.71 -16.75 13.43
C MET A 1 -10.75 -17.30 12.40
N ASP A 2 -10.27 -16.50 11.49
CA ASP A 2 -9.63 -16.93 10.27
C ASP A 2 -8.16 -17.27 10.51
N LYS A 3 -7.70 -18.45 10.10
CA LYS A 3 -6.29 -18.90 10.26
C LYS A 3 -5.23 -17.93 9.73
N PHE A 4 -5.62 -17.04 8.82
CA PHE A 4 -4.77 -15.95 8.31
C PHE A 4 -4.37 -14.98 9.44
N TRP A 5 -5.33 -14.60 10.30
CA TRP A 5 -5.08 -13.68 11.42
C TRP A 5 -4.52 -14.39 12.65
N ASP A 6 -4.76 -15.70 12.83
CA ASP A 6 -4.18 -16.46 13.95
C ASP A 6 -2.67 -16.67 13.82
N GLY A 7 -2.15 -16.76 12.57
CA GLY A 7 -0.72 -16.82 12.31
C GLY A 7 0.03 -15.51 12.57
N LEU A 8 -0.70 -14.41 12.74
CA LEU A 8 -0.17 -13.07 12.95
C LEU A 8 -0.05 -12.68 14.43
N LYS A 9 -0.45 -13.54 15.37
CA LYS A 9 -0.49 -13.22 16.82
C LYS A 9 0.88 -13.04 17.49
N HIS A 10 1.97 -13.29 16.80
CA HIS A 10 3.33 -13.23 17.36
C HIS A 10 4.17 -12.03 16.89
N SER A 11 3.65 -11.19 16.01
CA SER A 11 4.35 -9.98 15.61
C SER A 11 3.84 -8.77 16.41
N SER A 12 4.76 -7.95 16.89
CA SER A 12 4.42 -6.69 17.57
C SER A 12 3.59 -5.82 16.62
N ALA A 13 2.35 -5.52 17.00
CA ALA A 13 1.49 -4.63 16.24
C ALA A 13 1.81 -3.19 16.58
N PHE A 14 2.06 -2.35 15.57
CA PHE A 14 2.11 -0.91 15.72
C PHE A 14 0.81 -0.29 15.26
N SER A 15 0.21 0.50 16.14
CA SER A 15 -0.86 1.41 15.79
C SER A 15 -0.40 2.85 15.98
N PHE A 16 -0.70 3.74 15.04
CA PHE A 16 -0.28 5.12 15.13
C PHE A 16 -1.22 6.07 14.37
N TYR A 17 -1.21 7.33 14.76
CA TYR A 17 -1.71 8.46 13.99
C TYR A 17 -0.68 9.59 14.02
N PHE A 18 -0.82 10.58 13.15
CA PHE A 18 0.01 11.78 13.20
C PHE A 18 -0.68 12.85 14.07
N ASP A 19 0.09 13.43 14.97
CA ASP A 19 -0.39 14.60 15.72
C ASP A 19 -0.34 15.88 14.85
N GLU A 20 -0.81 17.00 15.41
CA GLU A 20 -0.82 18.30 14.75
C GLU A 20 0.56 18.81 14.31
N LYS A 21 1.64 18.18 14.75
CA LYS A 21 3.03 18.49 14.39
C LYS A 21 3.63 17.48 13.44
N GLY A 22 2.82 16.54 12.91
CA GLY A 22 3.29 15.46 12.04
C GLY A 22 4.08 14.37 12.77
N LYS A 23 4.02 14.34 14.12
CA LYS A 23 4.66 13.29 14.91
C LYS A 23 3.77 12.05 14.97
N ILE A 24 4.36 10.88 14.74
CA ILE A 24 3.68 9.60 14.84
C ILE A 24 3.29 9.34 16.30
N ILE A 25 2.00 9.14 16.56
CA ILE A 25 1.45 8.77 17.86
C ILE A 25 0.76 7.41 17.72
N PRO A 26 1.15 6.41 18.52
CA PRO A 26 0.52 5.09 18.50
C PRO A 26 -0.96 5.14 18.88
N THR A 27 -1.82 4.41 18.17
CA THR A 27 -3.23 4.14 18.52
C THR A 27 -3.59 2.69 18.27
N GLU A 28 -4.60 2.18 18.97
CA GLU A 28 -5.09 0.81 18.76
C GLU A 28 -5.82 0.61 17.44
N GLU A 29 -6.33 1.67 16.81
CA GLU A 29 -7.15 1.62 15.60
C GLU A 29 -6.35 1.49 14.30
N THR A 30 -5.08 1.89 14.31
CA THR A 30 -4.20 1.91 13.13
C THR A 30 -3.05 0.91 13.24
N ALA A 31 -3.31 -0.26 13.85
CA ALA A 31 -2.28 -1.28 14.05
C ALA A 31 -1.87 -1.95 12.73
N TYR A 32 -0.58 -1.97 12.43
CA TYR A 32 0.00 -2.88 11.46
C TYR A 32 1.14 -3.68 12.08
N MET A 33 1.44 -4.83 11.46
CA MET A 33 2.43 -5.73 11.99
C MET A 33 3.82 -5.34 11.52
N LEU A 34 4.74 -5.19 12.45
CA LEU A 34 6.16 -5.14 12.14
C LEU A 34 6.62 -6.54 11.69
N TYR A 35 7.37 -6.55 10.60
CA TYR A 35 8.11 -7.73 10.21
C TYR A 35 9.47 -7.72 10.94
N GLU A 36 9.67 -8.68 11.84
CA GLU A 36 10.93 -8.90 12.54
C GLU A 36 11.61 -10.15 11.99
N ALA A 37 12.69 -9.94 11.24
CA ALA A 37 13.42 -11.02 10.60
C ALA A 37 14.58 -11.51 11.47
N GLY A 38 14.78 -12.83 11.50
CA GLY A 38 15.86 -13.49 12.24
C GLY A 38 17.14 -13.68 11.44
N VAL A 39 17.07 -13.73 10.11
CA VAL A 39 18.20 -14.11 9.25
C VAL A 39 18.40 -13.18 8.06
N PHE A 40 19.64 -13.11 7.56
CA PHE A 40 19.94 -12.47 6.27
C PHE A 40 19.42 -13.37 5.12
N PRO A 41 18.82 -12.83 4.04
CA PRO A 41 18.64 -11.39 3.71
C PRO A 41 17.37 -10.74 4.29
N PHE A 42 16.54 -11.47 5.03
CA PHE A 42 15.25 -11.01 5.52
C PHE A 42 15.37 -9.82 6.48
N THR A 43 16.47 -9.71 7.23
CA THR A 43 16.74 -8.52 8.07
C THR A 43 16.85 -7.22 7.25
N VAL A 44 17.33 -7.31 6.01
CA VAL A 44 17.36 -6.16 5.09
C VAL A 44 15.95 -5.81 4.62
N PHE A 45 15.16 -6.82 4.26
CA PHE A 45 13.77 -6.60 3.85
C PHE A 45 12.91 -6.01 4.97
N ALA A 46 13.13 -6.44 6.21
CA ALA A 46 12.45 -5.88 7.37
C ALA A 46 12.70 -4.37 7.51
N LYS A 47 13.96 -3.93 7.37
CA LYS A 47 14.33 -2.52 7.42
C LYS A 47 13.78 -1.73 6.23
N GLU A 48 13.85 -2.29 5.02
CA GLU A 48 13.28 -1.66 3.82
C GLU A 48 11.76 -1.49 3.96
N LEU A 49 11.04 -2.54 4.41
CA LEU A 49 9.59 -2.48 4.63
C LEU A 49 9.21 -1.46 5.70
N GLN A 50 9.94 -1.41 6.82
CA GLN A 50 9.70 -0.42 7.86
C GLN A 50 9.84 1.00 7.30
N SER A 51 10.93 1.29 6.60
CA SER A 51 11.17 2.61 6.00
C SER A 51 10.08 2.99 4.98
N LEU A 52 9.62 2.02 4.16
CA LEU A 52 8.53 2.26 3.22
C LEU A 52 7.20 2.53 3.93
N ASN A 53 6.90 1.80 5.00
CA ASN A 53 5.69 2.03 5.80
C ASN A 53 5.71 3.43 6.42
N GLU A 54 6.81 3.82 7.06
CA GLU A 54 6.99 5.16 7.64
C GLU A 54 6.80 6.24 6.58
N TYR A 55 7.42 6.08 5.40
CA TYR A 55 7.27 7.01 4.28
C TYR A 55 5.81 7.12 3.80
N CYS A 56 5.13 5.99 3.58
CA CYS A 56 3.76 5.98 3.11
C CYS A 56 2.81 6.68 4.09
N PHE A 57 2.93 6.38 5.39
CA PHE A 57 2.08 7.00 6.40
C PHE A 57 2.40 8.47 6.63
N MET A 58 3.67 8.86 6.57
CA MET A 58 4.06 10.27 6.62
C MET A 58 3.43 11.05 5.45
N LEU A 59 3.52 10.51 4.23
CA LEU A 59 2.95 11.14 3.04
C LEU A 59 1.43 11.26 3.12
N ILE A 60 0.74 10.20 3.54
CA ILE A 60 -0.71 10.19 3.72
C ILE A 60 -1.11 11.25 4.74
N GLY A 61 -0.48 11.26 5.91
CA GLY A 61 -0.78 12.22 6.98
C GLY A 61 -0.56 13.68 6.54
N GLN A 62 0.53 13.97 5.83
CA GLN A 62 0.78 15.32 5.28
C GLN A 62 -0.29 15.75 4.27
N VAL A 63 -0.66 14.88 3.34
CA VAL A 63 -1.68 15.20 2.33
C VAL A 63 -3.05 15.36 2.96
N GLU A 64 -3.41 14.53 3.94
CA GLU A 64 -4.67 14.64 4.68
C GLU A 64 -4.75 15.95 5.46
N GLN A 65 -3.67 16.33 6.17
CA GLN A 65 -3.60 17.58 6.92
C GLN A 65 -3.77 18.79 6.00
N GLU A 66 -2.99 18.87 4.91
CA GLU A 66 -3.07 19.97 3.94
C GLU A 66 -4.47 20.04 3.30
N THR A 67 -5.07 18.89 2.98
CA THR A 67 -6.43 18.85 2.41
C THR A 67 -7.44 19.46 3.38
N GLN A 68 -7.36 19.13 4.67
CA GLN A 68 -8.24 19.68 5.70
C GLN A 68 -8.03 21.18 5.91
N GLU A 69 -6.78 21.65 5.94
CA GLU A 69 -6.45 23.07 6.06
C GLU A 69 -7.01 23.88 4.89
N ARG A 70 -6.83 23.39 3.64
CA ARG A 70 -7.36 24.06 2.44
C ARG A 70 -8.89 24.06 2.38
N ASP A 71 -9.54 22.99 2.82
CA ASP A 71 -11.00 22.95 2.94
C ASP A 71 -11.53 23.99 3.94
N MET A 72 -10.83 24.22 5.04
CA MET A 72 -11.19 25.26 6.02
C MET A 72 -10.97 26.66 5.44
N GLU A 73 -9.83 26.91 4.81
CA GLU A 73 -9.50 28.17 4.15
C GLU A 73 -10.52 28.52 3.05
N GLN A 74 -10.90 27.55 2.24
CA GLN A 74 -11.92 27.75 1.20
C GLN A 74 -13.26 28.18 1.80
N LYS A 75 -13.73 27.49 2.84
CA LYS A 75 -15.00 27.82 3.53
C LYS A 75 -14.95 29.22 4.16
N GLU A 76 -13.83 29.60 4.76
CA GLU A 76 -13.64 30.94 5.30
C GLU A 76 -13.69 31.99 4.18
N MET A 77 -13.01 31.75 3.07
CA MET A 77 -12.99 32.66 1.93
C MET A 77 -14.37 32.83 1.31
N GLU A 78 -15.13 31.73 1.13
CA GLU A 78 -16.51 31.79 0.66
C GLU A 78 -17.41 32.67 1.57
N ASN A 79 -17.24 32.57 2.88
CA ASN A 79 -17.98 33.37 3.83
C ASN A 79 -17.59 34.87 3.74
N ARG A 80 -16.30 35.18 3.59
CA ARG A 80 -15.81 36.56 3.43
C ARG A 80 -16.31 37.20 2.14
N VAL A 81 -16.36 36.46 1.05
CA VAL A 81 -16.93 36.92 -0.22
C VAL A 81 -18.42 37.21 -0.08
N LYS A 82 -19.19 36.30 0.57
CA LYS A 82 -20.63 36.49 0.85
C LYS A 82 -20.90 37.75 1.70
N MET A 83 -19.97 38.09 2.59
CA MET A 83 -20.07 39.30 3.43
C MET A 83 -19.52 40.58 2.72
N GLY A 84 -19.05 40.47 1.49
CA GLY A 84 -18.42 41.59 0.78
C GLY A 84 -17.05 41.98 1.34
N ALA A 85 -16.41 41.12 2.11
CA ALA A 85 -15.13 41.37 2.77
C ALA A 85 -13.92 40.81 1.99
N ALA A 86 -14.14 40.14 0.84
CA ALA A 86 -13.10 39.65 -0.04
C ALA A 86 -13.57 39.67 -1.51
N GLU A 87 -12.63 39.73 -2.43
CA GLU A 87 -12.90 39.68 -3.87
C GLU A 87 -13.16 38.24 -4.34
N TYR A 88 -14.02 38.08 -5.33
CA TYR A 88 -14.41 36.78 -5.90
C TYR A 88 -13.21 35.98 -6.44
N GLU A 89 -12.20 36.66 -6.95
CA GLU A 89 -10.96 36.05 -7.48
C GLU A 89 -10.20 35.25 -6.41
N TRP A 90 -10.23 35.71 -5.17
CA TRP A 90 -9.59 35.00 -4.03
C TRP A 90 -10.31 33.69 -3.71
N MET A 91 -11.63 33.68 -3.87
CA MET A 91 -12.41 32.44 -3.70
C MET A 91 -12.05 31.41 -4.78
N ILE A 92 -11.92 31.83 -6.03
CA ILE A 92 -11.50 30.93 -7.13
C ILE A 92 -10.10 30.35 -6.86
N SER A 93 -9.17 31.19 -6.39
CA SER A 93 -7.82 30.73 -6.05
C SER A 93 -7.84 29.67 -4.93
N ALA A 94 -8.63 29.89 -3.87
CA ALA A 94 -8.77 28.94 -2.78
C ALA A 94 -9.41 27.62 -3.26
N GLU A 95 -10.40 27.69 -4.16
CA GLU A 95 -11.05 26.51 -4.74
C GLU A 95 -10.06 25.68 -5.57
N LEU A 96 -9.22 26.32 -6.39
CA LEU A 96 -8.19 25.64 -7.19
C LEU A 96 -7.15 24.93 -6.33
N GLU A 97 -6.67 25.58 -5.26
CA GLU A 97 -5.72 24.96 -4.33
C GLU A 97 -6.37 23.80 -3.57
N THR A 98 -7.59 23.93 -3.10
CA THR A 98 -8.35 22.84 -2.45
C THR A 98 -8.54 21.67 -3.42
N GLY A 99 -8.90 21.94 -4.68
CA GLY A 99 -9.03 20.92 -5.72
C GLY A 99 -7.76 20.13 -5.96
N LYS A 100 -6.60 20.81 -5.97
CA LYS A 100 -5.28 20.18 -6.10
C LYS A 100 -4.99 19.21 -4.93
N TRP A 101 -5.24 19.64 -3.69
CA TRP A 101 -4.98 18.78 -2.52
C TRP A 101 -5.96 17.61 -2.42
N LYS A 102 -7.22 17.79 -2.80
CA LYS A 102 -8.18 16.67 -2.94
C LYS A 102 -7.71 15.65 -3.96
N TRP A 103 -7.24 16.10 -5.12
CA TRP A 103 -6.68 15.20 -6.12
C TRP A 103 -5.44 14.45 -5.60
N LEU A 104 -4.54 15.12 -4.86
CA LEU A 104 -3.38 14.47 -4.24
C LEU A 104 -3.83 13.43 -3.21
N SER A 105 -4.86 13.73 -2.40
CA SER A 105 -5.44 12.77 -1.45
C SER A 105 -5.96 11.51 -2.14
N ASP A 106 -6.65 11.67 -3.27
CA ASP A 106 -7.22 10.54 -4.02
C ASP A 106 -6.15 9.59 -4.58
N ILE A 107 -4.96 10.11 -4.93
CA ILE A 107 -3.89 9.30 -5.51
C ILE A 107 -2.87 8.79 -4.50
N THR A 108 -2.81 9.32 -3.29
CA THR A 108 -1.76 9.02 -2.31
C THR A 108 -1.78 7.55 -1.88
N ILE A 109 -2.95 7.00 -1.53
CA ILE A 109 -3.08 5.58 -1.16
C ILE A 109 -2.76 4.65 -2.35
N PRO A 110 -3.28 4.88 -3.57
CA PRO A 110 -2.83 4.14 -4.75
C PRO A 110 -1.32 4.15 -4.96
N TYR A 111 -0.64 5.28 -4.79
CA TYR A 111 0.82 5.34 -4.89
C TYR A 111 1.52 4.52 -3.81
N ALA A 112 1.05 4.59 -2.55
CA ALA A 112 1.56 3.75 -1.48
C ALA A 112 1.42 2.25 -1.82
N VAL A 113 0.27 1.85 -2.37
CA VAL A 113 0.02 0.48 -2.84
C VAL A 113 1.04 0.08 -3.91
N ILE A 114 1.31 0.94 -4.90
CA ILE A 114 2.27 0.66 -5.97
C ILE A 114 3.68 0.45 -5.41
N LEU A 115 4.13 1.31 -4.50
CA LEU A 115 5.46 1.21 -3.88
C LEU A 115 5.61 -0.08 -3.09
N LEU A 116 4.64 -0.40 -2.24
CA LEU A 116 4.65 -1.62 -1.43
C LEU A 116 4.52 -2.89 -2.29
N TYR A 117 3.74 -2.85 -3.35
CA TYR A 117 3.62 -3.97 -4.28
C TYR A 117 4.92 -4.22 -5.04
N ALA A 118 5.59 -3.16 -5.50
CA ALA A 118 6.89 -3.25 -6.15
C ALA A 118 7.97 -3.79 -5.21
N PHE A 119 7.95 -3.38 -3.93
CA PHE A 119 8.81 -3.95 -2.89
C PHE A 119 8.57 -5.46 -2.75
N LEU A 120 7.32 -5.90 -2.63
CA LEU A 120 6.98 -7.31 -2.50
C LEU A 120 7.41 -8.13 -3.73
N GLU A 121 7.15 -7.63 -4.95
CA GLU A 121 7.62 -8.27 -6.20
C GLU A 121 9.14 -8.44 -6.22
N LYS A 122 9.88 -7.36 -5.91
CA LYS A 122 11.35 -7.37 -5.85
C LYS A 122 11.86 -8.42 -4.87
N THR A 123 11.29 -8.40 -3.67
CA THR A 123 11.71 -9.28 -2.56
C THR A 123 11.42 -10.75 -2.85
N MET A 124 10.21 -11.07 -3.29
CA MET A 124 9.85 -12.45 -3.62
C MET A 124 10.65 -13.00 -4.79
N LYS A 125 10.90 -12.18 -5.82
CA LYS A 125 11.77 -12.54 -6.94
C LYS A 125 13.19 -12.84 -6.45
N TYR A 126 13.73 -12.00 -5.57
CA TYR A 126 15.09 -12.18 -5.05
C TYR A 126 15.21 -13.49 -4.23
N VAL A 127 14.28 -13.73 -3.32
CA VAL A 127 14.27 -14.99 -2.54
C VAL A 127 14.10 -16.20 -3.44
N PHE A 128 13.22 -16.13 -4.43
CA PHE A 128 13.04 -17.21 -5.40
C PHE A 128 14.36 -17.56 -6.13
N HIS A 129 15.14 -16.54 -6.54
CA HIS A 129 16.44 -16.77 -7.18
C HIS A 129 17.46 -17.40 -6.22
N ILE A 130 17.48 -17.00 -4.94
CA ILE A 130 18.35 -17.68 -3.95
C ILE A 130 17.97 -19.17 -3.85
N PHE A 131 16.67 -19.48 -3.76
CA PHE A 131 16.23 -20.88 -3.72
C PHE A 131 16.62 -21.66 -4.99
N GLU A 132 16.60 -21.00 -6.14
CA GLU A 132 17.06 -21.60 -7.41
C GLU A 132 18.58 -21.83 -7.42
N GLU A 133 19.38 -20.85 -7.03
CA GLU A 133 20.85 -20.94 -6.98
C GLU A 133 21.33 -21.95 -5.93
N GLU A 134 20.68 -22.06 -4.79
CA GLU A 134 20.99 -23.02 -3.74
C GLU A 134 20.37 -24.41 -3.97
N ASN A 135 19.71 -24.64 -5.11
CA ASN A 135 19.02 -25.90 -5.45
C ASN A 135 18.04 -26.39 -4.37
N ARG A 136 17.31 -25.45 -3.73
CA ARG A 136 16.35 -25.76 -2.66
C ARG A 136 15.01 -26.30 -3.18
N PHE A 137 14.75 -26.23 -4.48
CA PHE A 137 13.55 -26.79 -5.08
C PHE A 137 13.71 -28.27 -5.31
N SER A 138 12.79 -29.10 -4.80
CA SER A 138 12.72 -30.53 -5.14
C SER A 138 12.44 -30.76 -6.63
N GLU A 139 11.58 -29.92 -7.20
CA GLU A 139 11.31 -29.81 -8.64
C GLU A 139 11.26 -28.32 -9.00
N ARG A 140 11.81 -27.96 -10.18
CA ARG A 140 11.82 -26.57 -10.62
C ARG A 140 10.40 -26.03 -10.80
N PRO A 141 9.97 -25.00 -10.05
CA PRO A 141 8.62 -24.48 -10.13
C PRO A 141 8.30 -23.92 -11.51
N ARG A 142 7.10 -24.20 -12.01
CA ARG A 142 6.62 -23.62 -13.26
C ARG A 142 6.19 -22.17 -13.06
N ILE A 143 6.94 -21.23 -13.63
CA ILE A 143 6.66 -19.81 -13.55
C ILE A 143 5.63 -19.40 -14.59
N LYS A 144 4.48 -18.89 -14.14
CA LYS A 144 3.37 -18.35 -14.92
C LYS A 144 3.04 -16.93 -14.47
N ARG A 145 2.32 -16.19 -15.29
CA ARG A 145 1.72 -14.91 -14.85
C ARG A 145 0.48 -15.16 -13.97
N PRO A 146 0.24 -14.39 -12.89
CA PRO A 146 1.12 -13.34 -12.37
C PRO A 146 2.39 -13.90 -11.72
N TYR A 147 3.54 -13.39 -12.07
CA TYR A 147 4.84 -13.91 -11.62
C TYR A 147 5.00 -13.96 -10.10
N LEU A 148 4.51 -12.94 -9.41
CA LEU A 148 4.55 -12.87 -7.95
C LEU A 148 3.95 -14.13 -7.30
N TYR A 149 2.80 -14.59 -7.77
CA TYR A 149 2.12 -15.78 -7.22
C TYR A 149 2.90 -17.06 -7.48
N SER A 150 3.54 -17.15 -8.65
CA SER A 150 4.41 -18.28 -8.97
C SER A 150 5.68 -18.29 -8.11
N TRP A 151 6.27 -17.12 -7.82
CA TRP A 151 7.43 -17.04 -6.92
C TRP A 151 7.05 -17.45 -5.50
N ILE A 152 5.96 -16.88 -4.95
CA ILE A 152 5.46 -17.22 -3.61
C ILE A 152 5.14 -18.72 -3.54
N GLY A 153 4.39 -19.24 -4.50
CA GLY A 153 4.05 -20.68 -4.56
C GLY A 153 5.30 -21.54 -4.61
N GLY A 154 6.23 -21.25 -5.52
CA GLY A 154 7.50 -21.99 -5.65
C GLY A 154 8.29 -22.04 -4.36
N ILE A 155 8.50 -20.89 -3.69
CA ILE A 155 9.21 -20.81 -2.41
C ILE A 155 8.51 -21.67 -1.33
N LEU A 156 7.18 -21.63 -1.30
CA LEU A 156 6.39 -22.38 -0.32
C LEU A 156 6.20 -23.87 -0.69
N GLY A 157 6.72 -24.32 -1.84
CA GLY A 157 6.57 -25.68 -2.32
C GLY A 157 5.15 -26.02 -2.78
N MET A 158 4.44 -25.05 -3.36
CA MET A 158 3.05 -25.12 -3.83
C MET A 158 2.94 -24.55 -5.25
N SER A 159 1.90 -24.92 -5.98
CA SER A 159 1.52 -24.22 -7.21
C SER A 159 0.94 -22.84 -6.88
N SER A 160 0.83 -21.97 -7.89
CA SER A 160 0.16 -20.65 -7.71
C SER A 160 -1.32 -20.79 -7.35
N GLU A 161 -1.96 -21.83 -7.80
CA GLU A 161 -3.36 -22.14 -7.51
C GLU A 161 -3.52 -22.61 -6.05
N GLU A 162 -2.69 -23.56 -5.61
CA GLU A 162 -2.73 -24.09 -4.23
C GLU A 162 -2.43 -23.01 -3.18
N VAL A 163 -1.50 -22.10 -3.45
CA VAL A 163 -1.19 -21.04 -2.48
C VAL A 163 -2.34 -20.02 -2.38
N GLN A 164 -3.05 -19.75 -3.47
CA GLN A 164 -4.24 -18.89 -3.46
C GLN A 164 -5.41 -19.55 -2.69
N GLU A 165 -5.64 -20.84 -2.92
CA GLU A 165 -6.66 -21.59 -2.20
C GLU A 165 -6.36 -21.70 -0.70
N LYS A 166 -5.08 -21.78 -0.34
CA LYS A 166 -4.65 -21.88 1.06
C LYS A 166 -4.76 -20.54 1.81
N TYR A 167 -4.55 -19.41 1.10
CA TYR A 167 -4.53 -18.07 1.70
C TYR A 167 -5.45 -17.09 0.95
N PRO A 168 -6.74 -17.40 0.79
CA PRO A 168 -7.64 -16.69 -0.13
C PRO A 168 -7.78 -15.21 0.20
N LYS A 169 -7.78 -14.81 1.47
CA LYS A 169 -7.87 -13.40 1.87
C LYS A 169 -6.62 -12.60 1.51
N ALA A 170 -5.44 -13.17 1.73
CA ALA A 170 -4.19 -12.52 1.37
C ALA A 170 -4.13 -12.27 -0.14
N PHE A 171 -4.50 -13.28 -0.94
CA PHE A 171 -4.48 -13.18 -2.38
C PHE A 171 -5.60 -12.31 -2.96
N ALA A 172 -6.75 -12.19 -2.30
CA ALA A 172 -7.78 -11.20 -2.68
C ALA A 172 -7.25 -9.76 -2.53
N ILE A 173 -6.54 -9.45 -1.45
CA ILE A 173 -5.89 -8.14 -1.25
C ILE A 173 -4.79 -7.93 -2.29
N LEU A 174 -3.95 -8.94 -2.57
CA LEU A 174 -2.92 -8.86 -3.60
C LEU A 174 -3.48 -8.63 -5.00
N ASP A 175 -4.61 -9.26 -5.34
CA ASP A 175 -5.28 -9.05 -6.64
C ASP A 175 -5.80 -7.63 -6.77
N GLU A 176 -6.35 -7.05 -5.72
CA GLU A 176 -6.77 -5.65 -5.71
C GLU A 176 -5.57 -4.72 -5.90
N CYS A 177 -4.49 -4.93 -5.15
CA CYS A 177 -3.25 -4.16 -5.29
C CYS A 177 -2.64 -4.29 -6.69
N ARG A 178 -2.65 -5.51 -7.26
CA ARG A 178 -2.19 -5.76 -8.64
C ARG A 178 -3.02 -5.01 -9.66
N ARG A 179 -4.35 -4.98 -9.50
CA ARG A 179 -5.25 -4.23 -10.37
C ARG A 179 -4.91 -2.73 -10.34
N ILE A 180 -4.77 -2.14 -9.16
CA ILE A 180 -4.38 -0.74 -9.00
C ILE A 180 -3.04 -0.46 -9.68
N ARG A 181 -2.01 -1.28 -9.39
CA ARG A 181 -0.68 -1.11 -9.99
C ARG A 181 -0.71 -1.18 -11.52
N ASN A 182 -1.46 -2.13 -12.08
CA ASN A 182 -1.55 -2.29 -13.53
C ASN A 182 -2.30 -1.12 -14.19
N ASN A 183 -3.39 -0.65 -13.61
CA ASN A 183 -4.15 0.47 -14.13
C ASN A 183 -3.29 1.75 -14.15
N PHE A 184 -2.57 2.04 -13.07
CA PHE A 184 -1.64 3.18 -13.05
C PHE A 184 -0.54 3.06 -14.10
N ALA A 185 0.05 1.88 -14.29
CA ALA A 185 1.12 1.66 -15.26
C ALA A 185 0.64 1.89 -16.71
N HIS A 186 -0.56 1.43 -17.05
CA HIS A 186 -1.10 1.58 -18.40
C HIS A 186 -1.48 3.02 -18.70
N GLU A 187 -2.07 3.74 -17.76
CA GLU A 187 -2.59 5.08 -17.99
C GLU A 187 -1.51 6.17 -17.98
N CYS A 188 -0.43 5.99 -17.24
CA CYS A 188 0.75 6.86 -17.34
C CYS A 188 1.42 6.77 -18.72
N LEU A 189 1.27 5.65 -19.45
CA LEU A 189 1.83 5.46 -20.79
C LEU A 189 0.93 6.02 -21.90
N GLU A 190 -0.39 6.11 -21.68
CA GLU A 190 -1.35 6.58 -22.69
C GLU A 190 -1.62 8.10 -22.66
N GLY A 191 -0.95 8.82 -21.77
CA GLY A 191 -1.13 10.25 -21.59
C GLY A 191 -2.41 10.58 -20.83
N VAL A 192 -2.24 11.01 -19.58
CA VAL A 192 -3.34 11.43 -18.69
C VAL A 192 -4.15 12.52 -19.38
N LYS A 193 -5.35 12.23 -19.83
CA LYS A 193 -6.35 13.26 -20.11
C LYS A 193 -6.79 13.81 -18.76
N LEU A 194 -6.21 14.95 -18.40
CA LEU A 194 -6.56 15.76 -17.24
C LEU A 194 -7.93 16.43 -17.47
N SER A 195 -8.99 15.67 -17.57
CA SER A 195 -10.35 16.18 -17.50
C SER A 195 -11.04 15.59 -16.28
N GLY A 196 -11.56 16.48 -15.44
CA GLY A 196 -12.08 16.21 -14.09
C GLY A 196 -13.18 15.16 -13.91
N ASP A 197 -13.49 14.36 -14.93
CA ASP A 197 -14.55 13.34 -14.90
C ASP A 197 -14.02 11.89 -15.01
N TYR A 198 -12.70 11.68 -14.94
CA TYR A 198 -12.09 10.37 -15.15
C TYR A 198 -11.35 9.82 -13.93
N VAL A 199 -12.06 9.62 -12.83
CA VAL A 199 -11.74 8.49 -11.95
C VAL A 199 -12.58 7.32 -12.47
N SER A 200 -12.04 6.53 -13.41
CA SER A 200 -12.72 5.32 -13.83
C SER A 200 -12.90 4.42 -12.59
N GLN A 201 -14.08 3.77 -12.48
CA GLN A 201 -14.36 2.81 -11.38
C GLN A 201 -13.27 1.74 -11.22
N GLU A 202 -12.44 1.51 -12.24
CA GLU A 202 -11.34 0.57 -12.26
C GLU A 202 -10.10 1.05 -11.46
N ARG A 203 -10.01 2.34 -11.13
CA ARG A 203 -8.93 2.92 -10.33
C ARG A 203 -9.24 3.00 -8.83
N THR A 204 -10.50 2.89 -8.48
CA THR A 204 -10.92 3.03 -7.09
C THR A 204 -10.62 1.75 -6.32
N LEU A 205 -9.92 1.92 -5.20
CA LEU A 205 -9.83 0.87 -4.19
C LEU A 205 -11.25 0.54 -3.69
N SER A 206 -11.48 -0.71 -3.32
CA SER A 206 -12.78 -1.04 -2.72
C SER A 206 -12.99 -0.23 -1.43
N PRO A 207 -14.22 0.12 -1.06
CA PRO A 207 -14.49 0.83 0.19
C PRO A 207 -14.02 0.07 1.44
N SER A 208 -13.79 -1.23 1.33
CA SER A 208 -13.27 -2.09 2.39
C SER A 208 -11.75 -2.21 2.38
N PHE A 209 -11.05 -1.68 1.37
CA PHE A 209 -9.59 -1.74 1.30
C PHE A 209 -8.96 -0.86 2.37
N ARG A 210 -8.01 -1.43 3.08
CA ARG A 210 -7.16 -0.70 4.02
C ARG A 210 -5.71 -0.99 3.71
N LEU A 211 -4.90 0.07 3.62
CA LEU A 211 -3.45 -0.05 3.38
C LEU A 211 -2.77 -0.93 4.44
N ILE A 212 -3.24 -0.86 5.68
CA ILE A 212 -2.79 -1.68 6.81
C ILE A 212 -2.96 -3.18 6.52
N ASP A 213 -4.07 -3.58 5.92
CA ASP A 213 -4.32 -4.99 5.59
C ASP A 213 -3.33 -5.48 4.53
N PHE A 214 -2.97 -4.63 3.58
CA PHE A 214 -1.93 -4.95 2.60
C PHE A 214 -0.54 -5.06 3.23
N ILE A 215 -0.16 -4.15 4.13
CA ILE A 215 1.11 -4.24 4.88
C ILE A 215 1.15 -5.54 5.69
N ASN A 216 0.05 -5.91 6.33
CA ASN A 216 -0.05 -7.16 7.07
C ASN A 216 0.08 -8.40 6.16
N VAL A 217 -0.45 -8.35 4.94
CA VAL A 217 -0.24 -9.41 3.93
C VAL A 217 1.23 -9.53 3.56
N ILE A 218 1.93 -8.41 3.35
CA ILE A 218 3.37 -8.41 3.04
C ILE A 218 4.14 -9.05 4.19
N THR A 219 3.90 -8.62 5.43
CA THR A 219 4.53 -9.17 6.64
C THR A 219 4.28 -10.67 6.77
N PHE A 220 3.03 -11.10 6.56
CA PHE A 220 2.66 -12.52 6.57
C PHE A 220 3.45 -13.34 5.54
N LEU A 221 3.52 -12.86 4.30
CA LEU A 221 4.23 -13.57 3.22
C LEU A 221 5.74 -13.61 3.47
N LEU A 222 6.34 -12.55 3.99
CA LEU A 222 7.75 -12.54 4.38
C LEU A 222 8.03 -13.56 5.49
N ASN A 223 7.20 -13.61 6.53
CA ASN A 223 7.32 -14.60 7.60
C ASN A 223 7.25 -16.02 7.06
N LYS A 224 6.26 -16.33 6.20
CA LYS A 224 6.12 -17.65 5.59
C LYS A 224 7.28 -18.03 4.70
N THR A 225 7.86 -17.07 4.00
CA THR A 225 9.03 -17.27 3.13
C THR A 225 10.30 -17.49 3.95
N GLU A 226 10.48 -16.75 5.03
CA GLU A 226 11.60 -16.91 5.96
C GLU A 226 11.55 -18.27 6.69
N GLU A 227 10.36 -18.70 7.14
CA GLU A 227 10.15 -20.06 7.70
C GLU A 227 10.60 -21.18 6.74
N LYS A 228 10.51 -20.95 5.43
CA LYS A 228 10.96 -21.90 4.41
C LYS A 228 12.44 -21.75 4.06
N TYR A 229 12.99 -20.58 4.30
CA TYR A 229 14.39 -20.29 4.09
C TYR A 229 15.27 -20.93 5.18
N LEU A 230 14.78 -20.98 6.43
CA LEU A 230 15.43 -21.63 7.59
C LEU A 230 15.41 -23.16 7.48
#